data_396a4d111b455b1a296fa51a3aa1a394
#
_entry.id   396a4d111b455b1a296fa51a3aa1a394
#
_cell.length_a   1.000
_cell.length_b   1.000
_cell.length_c   1.000
_cell.angle_alpha   90.00
_cell.angle_beta   90.00
_cell.angle_gamma   90.00
#
_symmetry.space_group_name_H-M   'P 1'
#
loop_
_entity.id
_entity.type
_entity.pdbx_description
1 polymer ?
#
loop_
_entity_poly.entity_id
_entity_poly.type
_entity_poly.pdbx_seq_one_letter_code
_entity_poly.pdbx_strand_id
1 'polypeptide(L)'
;MAERTGDRSSETEPEIAIEKAELFRALVPEQLARIRGQLRERRFARQRRLFFEGEPAESLWLLRRGQVRLYKASASGRVTTLETLEPGQIFGAISALDQEIYPASAEAVTEGAAWCLPRSTLLRLLAEQPQLGVEVLRIVSGRLHEAHERLRSFAHDPAPARLARALLEATRGGEAHITRRALAEAAGTTVETAIRVMRRFEREGLLRGEVGLLHVVDPAALRRLANQR
;
A
#
# COMPACT_ATOMS: atom_id res chain seq x y z
N MET A 1 42.92 -14.87 8.50
CA MET A 1 41.71 -14.79 9.31
C MET A 1 40.70 -14.02 8.46
N ALA A 2 39.85 -14.76 7.76
CA ALA A 2 38.98 -14.21 6.70
C ALA A 2 37.63 -13.86 7.29
N GLU A 3 37.27 -12.58 7.23
CA GLU A 3 35.94 -12.08 7.54
C GLU A 3 34.92 -12.64 6.52
N ARG A 4 34.01 -13.45 7.00
CA ARG A 4 32.82 -13.83 6.26
C ARG A 4 31.82 -12.69 6.33
N THR A 5 31.83 -11.84 5.32
CA THR A 5 30.72 -10.92 5.05
C THR A 5 29.49 -11.76 4.72
N GLY A 6 28.54 -11.81 5.64
CA GLY A 6 27.28 -12.51 5.45
C GLY A 6 26.50 -11.87 4.29
N ASP A 7 26.38 -12.61 3.23
CA ASP A 7 25.41 -12.41 2.16
C ASP A 7 23.98 -12.50 2.79
N ARG A 8 23.37 -11.35 3.05
CA ARG A 8 21.96 -11.29 3.35
C ARG A 8 21.24 -11.56 2.04
N SER A 9 20.95 -12.84 1.84
CA SER A 9 20.06 -13.34 0.80
C SER A 9 18.90 -12.36 0.59
N SER A 10 18.86 -11.76 -0.59
CA SER A 10 17.70 -11.01 -1.08
C SER A 10 16.54 -12.00 -1.16
N GLU A 11 15.68 -11.98 -0.14
CA GLU A 11 14.35 -12.58 -0.28
C GLU A 11 13.71 -11.88 -1.48
N THR A 12 13.58 -12.61 -2.57
CA THR A 12 12.98 -12.10 -3.81
C THR A 12 11.52 -11.82 -3.48
N GLU A 13 11.18 -10.55 -3.25
CA GLU A 13 9.79 -10.13 -3.00
C GLU A 13 8.88 -10.71 -4.11
N PRO A 14 7.68 -11.18 -3.74
CA PRO A 14 6.80 -11.85 -4.68
C PRO A 14 6.48 -10.93 -5.87
N GLU A 15 6.78 -11.42 -7.05
CA GLU A 15 6.47 -10.76 -8.31
C GLU A 15 5.12 -11.25 -8.82
N ILE A 16 4.23 -10.32 -9.18
CA ILE A 16 2.93 -10.70 -9.71
C ILE A 16 2.97 -10.81 -11.23
N ALA A 17 2.33 -11.84 -11.75
CA ALA A 17 2.03 -11.93 -13.17
C ALA A 17 0.86 -10.98 -13.53
N ILE A 18 0.90 -10.40 -14.73
CA ILE A 18 -0.09 -9.40 -15.17
C ILE A 18 -1.53 -9.93 -15.11
N GLU A 19 -1.72 -11.23 -15.32
CA GLU A 19 -3.01 -11.92 -15.28
C GLU A 19 -3.67 -11.88 -13.89
N LYS A 20 -2.85 -11.74 -12.85
CA LYS A 20 -3.30 -11.69 -11.45
C LYS A 20 -3.56 -10.27 -10.96
N ALA A 21 -3.20 -9.25 -11.78
CA ALA A 21 -3.42 -7.87 -11.41
C ALA A 21 -4.91 -7.54 -11.34
N GLU A 22 -5.30 -6.76 -10.34
CA GLU A 22 -6.72 -6.46 -10.04
C GLU A 22 -7.49 -5.91 -11.25
N LEU A 23 -6.85 -5.04 -12.05
CA LEU A 23 -7.47 -4.42 -13.23
C LEU A 23 -7.75 -5.40 -14.36
N PHE A 24 -6.95 -6.46 -14.48
CA PHE A 24 -6.96 -7.34 -15.65
C PHE A 24 -7.62 -8.69 -15.41
N ARG A 25 -8.17 -8.92 -14.21
CA ARG A 25 -8.81 -10.20 -13.84
C ARG A 25 -9.97 -10.62 -14.74
N ALA A 26 -10.68 -9.64 -15.30
CA ALA A 26 -11.84 -9.88 -16.16
C ALA A 26 -11.49 -10.04 -17.65
N LEU A 27 -10.22 -9.93 -18.03
CA LEU A 27 -9.79 -10.03 -19.42
C LEU A 27 -9.49 -11.46 -19.83
N VAL A 28 -9.86 -11.79 -21.07
CA VAL A 28 -9.45 -13.05 -21.70
C VAL A 28 -8.00 -12.97 -22.19
N PRO A 29 -7.29 -14.10 -22.36
CA PRO A 29 -5.87 -14.13 -22.71
C PRO A 29 -5.50 -13.31 -23.95
N GLU A 30 -6.35 -13.29 -24.98
CA GLU A 30 -6.11 -12.54 -26.22
C GLU A 30 -6.13 -11.03 -25.99
N GLN A 31 -7.05 -10.53 -25.15
CA GLN A 31 -7.14 -9.12 -24.78
C GLN A 31 -5.92 -8.72 -23.97
N LEU A 32 -5.51 -9.58 -23.02
CA LEU A 32 -4.36 -9.34 -22.17
C LEU A 32 -3.05 -9.30 -22.96
N ALA A 33 -2.88 -10.17 -23.97
CA ALA A 33 -1.72 -10.18 -24.84
C ALA A 33 -1.57 -8.84 -25.60
N ARG A 34 -2.68 -8.24 -26.05
CA ARG A 34 -2.68 -6.92 -26.71
C ARG A 34 -2.26 -5.79 -25.76
N ILE A 35 -2.69 -5.84 -24.49
CA ILE A 35 -2.37 -4.84 -23.49
C ILE A 35 -0.91 -4.97 -23.06
N ARG A 36 -0.39 -6.18 -22.92
CA ARG A 36 1.00 -6.46 -22.50
C ARG A 36 2.02 -5.71 -23.36
N GLY A 37 1.82 -5.67 -24.68
CA GLY A 37 2.70 -4.93 -25.59
C GLY A 37 2.68 -3.41 -25.46
N GLN A 38 1.72 -2.86 -24.70
CA GLN A 38 1.54 -1.42 -24.49
C GLN A 38 2.00 -0.95 -23.10
N LEU A 39 2.30 -1.89 -22.19
CA LEU A 39 2.83 -1.61 -20.87
C LEU A 39 4.34 -1.35 -20.94
N ARG A 40 4.80 -0.34 -20.23
CA ARG A 40 6.22 -0.03 -20.06
C ARG A 40 6.64 -0.39 -18.65
N GLU A 41 7.62 -1.27 -18.50
CA GLU A 41 8.18 -1.57 -17.19
C GLU A 41 9.05 -0.41 -16.70
N ARG A 42 8.85 -0.04 -15.44
CA ARG A 42 9.68 0.92 -14.69
C ARG A 42 10.17 0.25 -13.42
N ARG A 43 11.49 0.12 -13.28
CA ARG A 43 12.15 -0.34 -12.07
C ARG A 43 12.50 0.85 -11.19
N PHE A 44 12.47 0.66 -9.89
CA PHE A 44 12.78 1.70 -8.93
C PHE A 44 13.52 1.16 -7.72
N ALA A 45 14.44 1.95 -7.18
CA ALA A 45 15.11 1.69 -5.92
C ALA A 45 14.21 2.14 -4.75
N ARG A 46 14.50 1.62 -3.55
CA ARG A 46 13.89 2.08 -2.30
C ARG A 46 14.01 3.61 -2.16
N GLN A 47 13.00 4.27 -1.64
CA GLN A 47 12.86 5.73 -1.46
C GLN A 47 12.84 6.53 -2.79
N ARG A 48 12.77 5.86 -3.93
CA ARG A 48 12.58 6.55 -5.21
C ARG A 48 11.16 7.09 -5.30
N ARG A 49 11.02 8.38 -5.57
CA ARG A 49 9.74 9.00 -5.92
C ARG A 49 9.38 8.66 -7.35
N LEU A 50 8.15 8.23 -7.55
CA LEU A 50 7.60 7.82 -8.85
C LEU A 50 6.93 9.01 -9.53
N PHE A 51 6.20 9.81 -8.75
CA PHE A 51 5.61 11.09 -9.15
C PHE A 51 5.29 11.94 -7.92
N PHE A 52 5.08 13.23 -8.12
CA PHE A 52 4.71 14.19 -7.10
C PHE A 52 3.24 14.59 -7.21
N GLU A 53 2.65 15.02 -6.09
CA GLU A 53 1.37 15.73 -6.06
C GLU A 53 1.44 16.98 -6.95
N GLY A 54 0.42 17.17 -7.81
CA GLY A 54 0.33 18.28 -8.74
C GLY A 54 1.03 18.07 -10.09
N GLU A 55 1.83 17.00 -10.26
CA GLU A 55 2.39 16.68 -11.58
C GLU A 55 1.32 16.13 -12.53
N PRO A 56 1.50 16.33 -13.87
CA PRO A 56 0.61 15.75 -14.87
C PRO A 56 0.47 14.24 -14.72
N ALA A 57 -0.76 13.75 -14.69
CA ALA A 57 -1.05 12.32 -14.56
C ALA A 57 -1.02 11.62 -15.92
N GLU A 58 0.16 11.39 -16.44
CA GLU A 58 0.38 10.84 -17.79
C GLU A 58 0.17 9.32 -17.87
N SER A 59 0.09 8.62 -16.75
CA SER A 59 0.03 7.15 -16.73
C SER A 59 -0.76 6.61 -15.55
N LEU A 60 -1.46 5.49 -15.81
CA LEU A 60 -1.84 4.53 -14.79
C LEU A 60 -0.63 3.65 -14.48
N TRP A 61 -0.41 3.35 -13.21
CA TRP A 61 0.63 2.47 -12.72
C TRP A 61 0.02 1.19 -12.16
N LEU A 62 0.69 0.06 -12.37
CA LEU A 62 0.34 -1.23 -11.80
C LEU A 62 1.57 -1.81 -11.12
N LEU A 63 1.51 -1.96 -9.81
CA LEU A 63 2.65 -2.47 -9.03
C LEU A 63 2.88 -3.96 -9.33
N ARG A 64 4.08 -4.29 -9.78
CA ARG A 64 4.50 -5.65 -10.13
C ARG A 64 5.24 -6.33 -8.99
N ARG A 65 6.14 -5.61 -8.33
CA ARG A 65 6.98 -6.06 -7.22
C ARG A 65 7.31 -4.90 -6.31
N GLY A 66 7.54 -5.18 -5.05
CA GLY A 66 7.86 -4.20 -4.01
C GLY A 66 6.62 -3.54 -3.43
N GLN A 67 6.84 -2.46 -2.69
CA GLN A 67 5.79 -1.67 -2.05
C GLN A 67 5.93 -0.20 -2.42
N VAL A 68 4.81 0.48 -2.63
CA VAL A 68 4.72 1.92 -2.92
C VAL A 68 3.74 2.55 -1.94
N ARG A 69 4.11 3.68 -1.34
CA ARG A 69 3.19 4.49 -0.53
C ARG A 69 2.68 5.69 -1.31
N LEU A 70 1.40 5.95 -1.19
CA LEU A 70 0.78 7.21 -1.58
C LEU A 70 0.73 8.13 -0.36
N TYR A 71 1.18 9.38 -0.50
CA TYR A 71 1.25 10.30 0.62
C TYR A 71 0.97 11.75 0.21
N LYS A 72 0.54 12.53 1.19
CA LYS A 72 0.48 14.00 1.10
C LYS A 72 1.45 14.63 2.08
N ALA A 73 2.05 15.75 1.66
CA ALA A 73 2.86 16.59 2.51
C ALA A 73 2.11 17.90 2.81
N SER A 74 2.03 18.27 4.09
CA SER A 74 1.50 19.58 4.48
C SER A 74 2.53 20.69 4.19
N ALA A 75 2.10 21.95 4.18
CA ALA A 75 2.99 23.10 4.05
C ALA A 75 4.06 23.15 5.16
N SER A 76 3.82 22.55 6.32
CA SER A 76 4.79 22.41 7.42
C SER A 76 5.75 21.22 7.25
N GLY A 77 5.72 20.52 6.11
CA GLY A 77 6.56 19.34 5.83
C GLY A 77 6.11 18.06 6.51
N ARG A 78 4.95 18.05 7.19
CA ARG A 78 4.39 16.81 7.78
C ARG A 78 3.87 15.91 6.66
N VAL A 79 4.36 14.68 6.61
CA VAL A 79 3.93 13.66 5.65
C VAL A 79 2.84 12.79 6.28
N THR A 80 1.75 12.59 5.52
CA THR A 80 0.66 11.67 5.88
C THR A 80 0.55 10.61 4.81
N THR A 81 0.80 9.35 5.16
CA THR A 81 0.57 8.21 4.27
C THR A 81 -0.94 7.98 4.14
N LEU A 82 -1.42 8.00 2.92
CA LEU A 82 -2.82 7.74 2.58
C LEU A 82 -3.06 6.24 2.40
N GLU A 83 -2.15 5.58 1.68
CA GLU A 83 -2.27 4.18 1.30
C GLU A 83 -0.87 3.60 1.08
N THR A 84 -0.69 2.31 1.39
CA THR A 84 0.46 1.51 0.97
C THR A 84 -0.02 0.44 0.02
N LEU A 85 0.61 0.36 -1.15
CA LEU A 85 0.23 -0.50 -2.26
C LEU A 85 1.11 -1.74 -2.31
N GLU A 86 0.46 -2.86 -2.58
CA GLU A 86 1.06 -4.19 -2.74
C GLU A 86 1.08 -4.61 -4.23
N PRO A 87 1.87 -5.63 -4.60
CA PRO A 87 1.88 -6.15 -5.97
C PRO A 87 0.48 -6.54 -6.46
N GLY A 88 0.15 -6.13 -7.67
CA GLY A 88 -1.14 -6.34 -8.32
C GLY A 88 -2.13 -5.18 -8.21
N GLN A 89 -1.83 -4.20 -7.37
CA GLN A 89 -2.68 -3.03 -7.21
C GLN A 89 -2.31 -1.92 -8.18
N ILE A 90 -3.33 -1.19 -8.65
CA ILE A 90 -3.15 -0.02 -9.52
C ILE A 90 -3.08 1.28 -8.71
N PHE A 91 -2.38 2.28 -9.24
CA PHE A 91 -2.35 3.64 -8.71
C PHE A 91 -2.19 4.68 -9.82
N GLY A 92 -2.51 5.94 -9.50
CA GLY A 92 -2.54 7.00 -10.50
C GLY A 92 -3.68 6.90 -11.53
N ALA A 93 -4.55 5.89 -11.42
CA ALA A 93 -5.61 5.62 -12.39
C ALA A 93 -6.67 6.72 -12.43
N ILE A 94 -7.19 7.13 -11.27
CA ILE A 94 -8.26 8.12 -11.16
C ILE A 94 -7.79 9.45 -11.75
N SER A 95 -6.58 9.86 -11.42
CA SER A 95 -5.97 11.09 -11.93
C SER A 95 -5.77 11.06 -13.43
N ALA A 96 -5.37 9.90 -13.97
CA ALA A 96 -5.24 9.71 -15.40
C ALA A 96 -6.61 9.74 -16.14
N LEU A 97 -7.72 9.48 -15.44
CA LEU A 97 -9.06 9.52 -16.01
C LEU A 97 -9.71 10.90 -15.91
N ASP A 98 -9.60 11.57 -14.78
CA ASP A 98 -10.43 12.73 -14.43
C ASP A 98 -9.64 14.04 -14.29
N GLN A 99 -8.59 14.07 -13.49
CA GLN A 99 -8.00 15.34 -13.00
C GLN A 99 -6.77 15.81 -13.77
N GLU A 100 -6.24 15.02 -14.67
CA GLU A 100 -4.99 15.30 -15.41
C GLU A 100 -3.74 15.55 -14.54
N ILE A 101 -3.88 15.63 -13.20
CA ILE A 101 -2.79 15.77 -12.21
C ILE A 101 -2.88 14.72 -11.13
N TYR A 102 -1.75 14.33 -10.54
CA TYR A 102 -1.74 13.42 -9.40
C TYR A 102 -2.16 14.15 -8.11
N PRO A 103 -3.19 13.67 -7.38
CA PRO A 103 -3.68 14.31 -6.16
C PRO A 103 -2.83 13.98 -4.92
N ALA A 104 -1.83 13.13 -5.05
CA ALA A 104 -0.90 12.71 -4.01
C ALA A 104 0.43 12.30 -4.63
N SER A 105 1.49 12.30 -3.85
CA SER A 105 2.81 11.79 -4.26
C SER A 105 2.90 10.28 -4.08
N ALA A 106 3.72 9.61 -4.93
CA ALA A 106 4.03 8.19 -4.81
C ALA A 106 5.52 7.96 -4.58
N GLU A 107 5.87 7.14 -3.59
CA GLU A 107 7.25 6.81 -3.24
C GLU A 107 7.42 5.32 -2.97
N ALA A 108 8.49 4.74 -3.46
CA ALA A 108 8.86 3.36 -3.22
C ALA A 108 9.28 3.13 -1.76
N VAL A 109 8.59 2.23 -1.07
CA VAL A 109 8.94 1.79 0.29
C VAL A 109 10.08 0.77 0.26
N THR A 110 10.05 -0.13 -0.74
CA THR A 110 11.11 -1.09 -1.05
C THR A 110 11.61 -0.88 -2.48
N GLU A 111 12.66 -1.55 -2.89
CA GLU A 111 12.97 -1.65 -4.31
C GLU A 111 11.87 -2.44 -5.03
N GLY A 112 11.68 -2.20 -6.33
CA GLY A 112 10.61 -2.89 -7.03
C GLY A 112 10.48 -2.53 -8.50
N ALA A 113 9.34 -2.91 -9.07
CA ALA A 113 8.98 -2.61 -10.44
C ALA A 113 7.47 -2.39 -10.59
N ALA A 114 7.10 -1.53 -11.51
CA ALA A 114 5.71 -1.32 -11.90
C ALA A 114 5.58 -1.26 -13.42
N TRP A 115 4.43 -1.64 -13.93
CA TRP A 115 4.04 -1.36 -15.29
C TRP A 115 3.34 -0.01 -15.36
N CYS A 116 3.67 0.77 -16.38
CA CYS A 116 3.04 2.05 -16.68
C CYS A 116 2.22 1.90 -17.96
N LEU A 117 0.96 2.26 -17.88
CA LEU A 117 0.06 2.35 -19.01
C LEU A 117 -0.19 3.84 -19.31
N PRO A 118 0.24 4.37 -20.48
CA PRO A 118 0.01 5.76 -20.83
C PRO A 118 -1.49 6.11 -20.83
N ARG A 119 -1.83 7.34 -20.38
CA ARG A 119 -3.20 7.85 -20.28
C ARG A 119 -3.99 7.65 -21.58
N SER A 120 -3.40 8.02 -22.73
CA SER A 120 -4.04 7.86 -24.04
C SER A 120 -4.38 6.39 -24.36
N THR A 121 -3.49 5.48 -23.98
CA THR A 121 -3.71 4.04 -24.14
C THR A 121 -4.80 3.53 -23.20
N LEU A 122 -4.81 3.98 -21.94
CA LEU A 122 -5.86 3.63 -20.98
C LEU A 122 -7.24 4.05 -21.48
N LEU A 123 -7.40 5.31 -21.92
CA LEU A 123 -8.67 5.83 -22.43
C LEU A 123 -9.17 5.05 -23.66
N ARG A 124 -8.28 4.71 -24.59
CA ARG A 124 -8.61 3.88 -25.74
C ARG A 124 -9.05 2.47 -25.32
N LEU A 125 -8.32 1.84 -24.39
CA LEU A 125 -8.67 0.49 -23.90
C LEU A 125 -10.02 0.48 -23.18
N LEU A 126 -10.35 1.52 -22.42
CA LEU A 126 -11.66 1.65 -21.77
C LEU A 126 -12.80 1.79 -22.79
N ALA A 127 -12.56 2.48 -23.90
CA ALA A 127 -13.53 2.59 -25.00
C ALA A 127 -13.70 1.25 -25.76
N GLU A 128 -12.62 0.53 -26.01
CA GLU A 128 -12.62 -0.76 -26.71
C GLU A 128 -13.12 -1.92 -25.82
N GLN A 129 -12.97 -1.82 -24.51
CA GLN A 129 -13.24 -2.89 -23.55
C GLN A 129 -13.96 -2.32 -22.30
N PRO A 130 -15.28 -2.10 -22.37
CA PRO A 130 -16.05 -1.49 -21.27
C PRO A 130 -15.95 -2.23 -19.92
N GLN A 131 -15.69 -3.54 -19.94
CA GLN A 131 -15.47 -4.33 -18.73
C GLN A 131 -14.27 -3.86 -17.90
N LEU A 132 -13.24 -3.27 -18.54
CA LEU A 132 -12.13 -2.63 -17.79
C LEU A 132 -12.64 -1.44 -16.99
N GLY A 133 -13.59 -0.67 -17.51
CA GLY A 133 -14.22 0.43 -16.78
C GLY A 133 -14.96 -0.06 -15.54
N VAL A 134 -15.67 -1.19 -15.65
CA VAL A 134 -16.34 -1.83 -14.50
C VAL A 134 -15.31 -2.26 -13.44
N GLU A 135 -14.16 -2.82 -13.85
CA GLU A 135 -13.09 -3.19 -12.91
C GLU A 135 -12.50 -1.95 -12.21
N VAL A 136 -12.24 -0.88 -12.95
CA VAL A 136 -11.78 0.40 -12.34
C VAL A 136 -12.79 0.90 -11.32
N LEU A 137 -14.09 0.93 -11.66
CA LEU A 137 -15.13 1.35 -10.74
C LEU A 137 -15.19 0.47 -9.49
N ARG A 138 -15.03 -0.85 -9.62
CA ARG A 138 -15.00 -1.78 -8.49
C ARG A 138 -13.80 -1.51 -7.56
N ILE A 139 -12.61 -1.31 -8.13
CA ILE A 139 -11.40 -0.97 -7.38
C ILE A 139 -11.58 0.35 -6.61
N VAL A 140 -12.08 1.38 -7.30
CA VAL A 140 -12.32 2.71 -6.70
C VAL A 140 -13.38 2.65 -5.59
N SER A 141 -14.48 1.92 -5.83
CA SER A 141 -15.53 1.72 -4.82
C SER A 141 -15.00 1.00 -3.58
N GLY A 142 -14.16 -0.01 -3.76
CA GLY A 142 -13.49 -0.70 -2.65
C GLY A 142 -12.63 0.25 -1.82
N ARG A 143 -11.78 1.05 -2.47
CA ARG A 143 -10.93 2.04 -1.79
C ARG A 143 -11.73 3.14 -1.08
N LEU A 144 -12.82 3.59 -1.69
CA LEU A 144 -13.72 4.55 -1.05
C LEU A 144 -14.35 3.96 0.22
N HIS A 145 -14.81 2.70 0.15
CA HIS A 145 -15.34 2.01 1.32
C HIS A 145 -14.29 1.90 2.44
N GLU A 146 -13.07 1.48 2.12
CA GLU A 146 -11.97 1.42 3.09
C GLU A 146 -11.64 2.79 3.70
N ALA A 147 -11.64 3.85 2.88
CA ALA A 147 -11.42 5.22 3.35
C ALA A 147 -12.53 5.66 4.32
N HIS A 148 -13.80 5.36 4.04
CA HIS A 148 -14.92 5.63 4.93
C HIS A 148 -14.79 4.87 6.26
N GLU A 149 -14.39 3.60 6.22
CA GLU A 149 -14.17 2.81 7.43
C GLU A 149 -13.00 3.36 8.27
N ARG A 150 -11.92 3.83 7.65
CA ARG A 150 -10.82 4.52 8.35
C ARG A 150 -11.30 5.81 9.01
N LEU A 151 -12.07 6.64 8.29
CA LEU A 151 -12.65 7.88 8.86
C LEU A 151 -13.55 7.58 10.05
N ARG A 152 -14.44 6.60 9.92
CA ARG A 152 -15.31 6.15 11.03
C ARG A 152 -14.46 5.71 12.22
N SER A 153 -13.43 4.91 11.96
CA SER A 153 -12.51 4.41 12.97
C SER A 153 -11.78 5.54 13.71
N PHE A 154 -11.31 6.56 12.98
CA PHE A 154 -10.65 7.71 13.60
C PHE A 154 -11.62 8.54 14.51
N ALA A 155 -12.87 8.60 14.12
CA ALA A 155 -13.89 9.37 14.87
C ALA A 155 -14.37 8.63 16.13
N HIS A 156 -14.47 7.31 16.10
CA HIS A 156 -15.21 6.54 17.11
C HIS A 156 -14.38 5.47 17.84
N ASP A 157 -13.38 4.86 17.19
CA ASP A 157 -12.65 3.77 17.80
C ASP A 157 -11.55 4.30 18.77
N PRO A 158 -11.37 3.69 19.95
CA PRO A 158 -10.29 4.07 20.87
C PRO A 158 -8.91 3.76 20.27
N ALA A 159 -7.88 4.54 20.66
CA ALA A 159 -6.51 4.37 20.13
C ALA A 159 -5.96 2.94 20.25
N PRO A 160 -6.22 2.15 21.31
CA PRO A 160 -5.81 0.75 21.36
C PRO A 160 -6.40 -0.12 20.26
N ALA A 161 -7.68 0.06 19.92
CA ALA A 161 -8.36 -0.68 18.86
C ALA A 161 -7.75 -0.35 17.49
N ARG A 162 -7.51 0.94 17.21
CA ARG A 162 -6.88 1.39 15.96
C ARG A 162 -5.45 0.87 15.82
N LEU A 163 -4.66 0.89 16.92
CA LEU A 163 -3.30 0.34 16.93
C LEU A 163 -3.26 -1.17 16.74
N ALA A 164 -4.20 -1.91 17.35
CA ALA A 164 -4.33 -3.34 17.15
C ALA A 164 -4.65 -3.68 15.69
N ARG A 165 -5.55 -2.92 15.06
CA ARG A 165 -5.90 -3.07 13.63
C ARG A 165 -4.70 -2.79 12.73
N ALA A 166 -4.04 -1.64 12.89
CA ALA A 166 -2.86 -1.27 12.11
C ALA A 166 -1.71 -2.29 12.25
N LEU A 167 -1.52 -2.85 13.45
CA LEU A 167 -0.55 -3.90 13.69
C LEU A 167 -0.91 -5.19 12.94
N LEU A 168 -2.18 -5.62 12.99
CA LEU A 168 -2.65 -6.81 12.27
C LEU A 168 -2.51 -6.66 10.75
N GLU A 169 -2.82 -5.47 10.21
CA GLU A 169 -2.65 -5.15 8.79
C GLU A 169 -1.18 -5.19 8.35
N ALA A 170 -0.26 -4.74 9.21
CA ALA A 170 1.18 -4.76 8.94
C ALA A 170 1.83 -6.15 9.13
N THR A 171 1.11 -7.10 9.75
CA THR A 171 1.65 -8.42 10.10
C THR A 171 1.65 -9.37 8.89
N ARG A 172 2.80 -9.98 8.61
CA ARG A 172 2.98 -11.06 7.64
C ARG A 172 3.68 -12.24 8.34
N GLY A 173 3.09 -13.42 8.28
CA GLY A 173 3.68 -14.61 8.92
C GLY A 173 3.87 -14.51 10.45
N GLY A 174 3.09 -13.65 11.14
CA GLY A 174 3.25 -13.42 12.59
C GLY A 174 4.20 -12.28 12.94
N GLU A 175 4.86 -11.66 11.97
CA GLU A 175 5.82 -10.58 12.15
C GLU A 175 5.36 -9.29 11.44
N ALA A 176 5.63 -8.15 12.06
CA ALA A 176 5.39 -6.84 11.48
C ALA A 176 6.69 -6.03 11.46
N HIS A 177 7.23 -5.78 10.28
CA HIS A 177 8.39 -4.93 10.06
C HIS A 177 7.95 -3.46 9.97
N ILE A 178 7.58 -2.89 11.12
CA ILE A 178 7.03 -1.53 11.21
C ILE A 178 7.64 -0.78 12.39
N THR A 179 7.97 0.50 12.16
CA THR A 179 8.42 1.36 13.25
C THR A 179 7.24 1.83 14.10
N ARG A 180 7.50 2.17 15.39
CA ARG A 180 6.47 2.75 16.28
C ARG A 180 5.88 4.05 15.71
N ARG A 181 6.68 4.80 14.98
CA ARG A 181 6.22 6.02 14.30
C ARG A 181 5.25 5.68 13.15
N ALA A 182 5.63 4.77 12.26
CA ALA A 182 4.76 4.36 11.16
C ALA A 182 3.46 3.72 11.66
N LEU A 183 3.52 2.94 12.75
CA LEU A 183 2.32 2.37 13.38
C LEU A 183 1.43 3.45 13.99
N ALA A 184 2.00 4.49 14.62
CA ALA A 184 1.25 5.63 15.14
C ALA A 184 0.56 6.41 14.01
N GLU A 185 1.25 6.64 12.90
CA GLU A 185 0.71 7.28 11.70
C GLU A 185 -0.43 6.47 11.09
N ALA A 186 -0.26 5.14 10.95
CA ALA A 186 -1.29 4.24 10.44
C ALA A 186 -2.54 4.20 11.33
N ALA A 187 -2.36 4.25 12.66
CA ALA A 187 -3.45 4.28 13.63
C ALA A 187 -4.04 5.68 13.89
N GLY A 188 -3.53 6.73 13.23
CA GLY A 188 -3.97 8.12 13.42
C GLY A 188 -3.83 8.59 14.88
N THR A 189 -2.68 8.33 15.49
CA THR A 189 -2.40 8.72 16.89
C THR A 189 -0.99 9.30 17.05
N THR A 190 -0.66 9.78 18.25
CA THR A 190 0.70 10.26 18.52
C THR A 190 1.65 9.10 18.79
N VAL A 191 2.95 9.32 18.55
CA VAL A 191 3.99 8.31 18.82
C VAL A 191 4.02 7.93 20.29
N GLU A 192 3.82 8.88 21.21
CA GLU A 192 3.76 8.67 22.65
C GLU A 192 2.60 7.74 23.04
N THR A 193 1.43 7.98 22.45
CA THR A 193 0.25 7.13 22.68
C THR A 193 0.49 5.72 22.12
N ALA A 194 1.07 5.60 20.91
CA ALA A 194 1.42 4.31 20.34
C ALA A 194 2.39 3.53 21.22
N ILE A 195 3.47 4.19 21.70
CA ILE A 195 4.44 3.56 22.63
C ILE A 195 3.76 3.07 23.90
N ARG A 196 2.90 3.89 24.51
CA ARG A 196 2.19 3.54 25.74
C ARG A 196 1.27 2.33 25.54
N VAL A 197 0.52 2.30 24.45
CA VAL A 197 -0.39 1.19 24.14
C VAL A 197 0.38 -0.07 23.78
N MET A 198 1.45 0.02 23.02
CA MET A 198 2.28 -1.14 22.68
C MET A 198 2.93 -1.77 23.90
N ARG A 199 3.46 -0.96 24.85
CA ARG A 199 3.94 -1.47 26.14
C ARG A 199 2.85 -2.19 26.95
N ARG A 200 1.59 -1.75 26.82
CA ARG A 200 0.46 -2.46 27.39
C ARG A 200 0.25 -3.81 26.70
N PHE A 201 0.26 -3.86 25.38
CA PHE A 201 0.13 -5.11 24.61
C PHE A 201 1.27 -6.09 24.89
N GLU A 202 2.49 -5.61 25.09
CA GLU A 202 3.64 -6.42 25.50
C GLU A 202 3.43 -7.03 26.90
N ARG A 203 2.97 -6.24 27.86
CA ARG A 203 2.67 -6.70 29.24
C ARG A 203 1.53 -7.71 29.28
N GLU A 204 0.54 -7.56 28.41
CA GLU A 204 -0.59 -8.47 28.26
C GLU A 204 -0.23 -9.72 27.42
N GLY A 205 1.01 -9.83 26.95
CA GLY A 205 1.49 -10.99 26.17
C GLY A 205 0.94 -11.08 24.75
N LEU A 206 0.38 -9.98 24.21
CA LEU A 206 -0.21 -9.96 22.87
C LEU A 206 0.83 -9.84 21.77
N LEU A 207 1.95 -9.21 22.08
CA LEU A 207 3.08 -9.03 21.16
C LEU A 207 4.41 -9.05 21.92
N ARG A 208 5.50 -9.26 21.18
CA ARG A 208 6.88 -9.04 21.62
C ARG A 208 7.56 -8.10 20.62
N GLY A 209 8.31 -7.11 21.12
CA GLY A 209 8.90 -6.09 20.28
C GLY A 209 10.41 -6.03 20.37
N GLU A 210 11.07 -5.96 19.20
CA GLU A 210 12.43 -5.50 19.02
C GLU A 210 12.45 -4.19 18.23
N VAL A 211 13.63 -3.58 18.05
CA VAL A 211 13.73 -2.34 17.29
C VAL A 211 13.42 -2.61 15.82
N GLY A 212 12.27 -2.10 15.35
CA GLY A 212 11.84 -2.24 13.97
C GLY A 212 11.14 -3.55 13.61
N LEU A 213 11.02 -4.49 14.58
CA LEU A 213 10.36 -5.77 14.39
C LEU A 213 9.41 -6.06 15.56
N LEU A 214 8.18 -6.43 15.24
CA LEU A 214 7.15 -6.80 16.21
C LEU A 214 6.64 -8.21 15.90
N HIS A 215 6.66 -9.08 16.89
CA HIS A 215 6.10 -10.42 16.79
C HIS A 215 4.72 -10.44 17.42
N VAL A 216 3.70 -10.81 16.66
CA VAL A 216 2.34 -10.98 17.17
C VAL A 216 2.22 -12.35 17.82
N VAL A 217 2.05 -12.36 19.14
CA VAL A 217 1.98 -13.59 19.97
C VAL A 217 0.57 -14.13 20.01
N ASP A 218 -0.44 -13.26 20.23
CA ASP A 218 -1.85 -13.64 20.23
C ASP A 218 -2.66 -12.81 19.20
N PRO A 219 -2.71 -13.27 17.93
CA PRO A 219 -3.49 -12.61 16.90
C PRO A 219 -5.00 -12.57 17.20
N ALA A 220 -5.52 -13.56 17.92
CA ALA A 220 -6.94 -13.64 18.24
C ALA A 220 -7.34 -12.58 19.26
N ALA A 221 -6.54 -12.37 20.29
CA ALA A 221 -6.75 -11.30 21.26
C ALA A 221 -6.62 -9.92 20.62
N LEU A 222 -5.62 -9.71 19.75
CA LEU A 222 -5.49 -8.45 18.98
C LEU A 222 -6.69 -8.19 18.08
N ARG A 223 -7.26 -9.22 17.43
CA ARG A 223 -8.50 -9.07 16.64
C ARG A 223 -9.69 -8.69 17.50
N ARG A 224 -9.82 -9.25 18.71
CA ARG A 224 -10.87 -8.83 19.66
C ARG A 224 -10.72 -7.36 20.05
N LEU A 225 -9.51 -6.91 20.33
CA LEU A 225 -9.23 -5.50 20.63
C LEU A 225 -9.51 -4.59 19.42
N ALA A 226 -9.11 -4.98 18.23
CA ALA A 226 -9.35 -4.23 17.00
C ALA A 226 -10.84 -4.03 16.68
N ASN A 227 -11.70 -4.91 17.20
CA ASN A 227 -13.16 -4.87 17.02
C ASN A 227 -13.91 -4.20 18.19
N GLN A 228 -13.21 -3.72 19.23
CA GLN A 228 -13.82 -2.93 20.30
C GLN A 228 -14.19 -1.54 19.74
N ARG A 229 -15.48 -1.23 19.84
CA ARG A 229 -16.08 0.05 19.48
C ARG A 229 -16.17 0.96 20.70
#